data_c37839253f01f5655c1bb679af42db87
#
_entry.id   c37839253f01f5655c1bb679af42db87
#
_cell.length_a   1.000
_cell.length_b   1.000
_cell.length_c   1.000
_cell.angle_alpha   90.00
_cell.angle_beta   90.00
_cell.angle_gamma   90.00
#
_symmetry.space_group_name_H-M   'P 1'
#
loop_
_entity.id
_entity.type
_entity.pdbx_description
1 polymer ?
#
loop_
_entity_poly.entity_id
_entity_poly.type
_entity_poly.pdbx_seq_one_letter_code
_entity_poly.pdbx_strand_id
1 'polypeptide(L)'
;MKKLTLIILAILSISVAAAQGRITWLETEHDFGVFNESEGNKTCTMKFVNTGDRHIAILSARASCGCTQPKYPKEAIAPGDTAQIEITYMPEGRPGRFEKIVTVIDNTSNHKSRLTIKGVVVGTSKTVTSHYPVDGGSIRLKRDIIPFKEVMKIRNKTEFIDTYNISTDTLYPEWDNIPEYITITGGMKYIAPGDYASFVISFNAAKCGTYGLVKDVITMFPNGKAHSAPIKIEVYANVVEDFSTLNEFQLLKAPAIAVSPEKLDFGLISPPMGLNSSFTITNTGKSEMIIRRIYSTDPAVNISYSKNKVKAGKNIEINVTLNPFGLPKDILNTFIYIITNCPDNPVIEYRLVGEIAK
;
A
#
# COMPACT_ATOMS: atom_id res chain seq x y z
N MET A 1 -11.61 -4.70 85.52
CA MET A 1 -11.39 -5.69 84.45
C MET A 1 -12.25 -5.32 83.28
N LYS A 2 -11.67 -4.62 82.36
CA LYS A 2 -12.39 -4.16 81.13
C LYS A 2 -12.23 -5.23 80.06
N LYS A 3 -13.32 -5.88 79.72
CA LYS A 3 -13.38 -6.78 78.62
C LYS A 3 -13.36 -5.94 77.31
N LEU A 4 -12.26 -5.99 76.64
CA LEU A 4 -12.09 -5.42 75.28
C LEU A 4 -12.85 -6.30 74.35
N THR A 5 -14.04 -5.88 73.94
CA THR A 5 -14.81 -6.53 72.88
C THR A 5 -14.22 -6.11 71.58
N LEU A 6 -13.41 -6.99 70.98
CA LEU A 6 -12.84 -6.81 69.61
C LEU A 6 -13.98 -7.04 68.63
N ILE A 7 -14.58 -5.97 68.19
CA ILE A 7 -15.49 -6.00 67.00
C ILE A 7 -14.62 -6.19 65.79
N ILE A 8 -14.51 -7.41 65.33
CA ILE A 8 -13.97 -7.73 64.02
C ILE A 8 -15.01 -7.25 63.00
N LEU A 9 -14.81 -6.03 62.52
CA LEU A 9 -15.52 -5.53 61.36
C LEU A 9 -14.99 -6.33 60.15
N ALA A 10 -15.63 -7.46 59.89
CA ALA A 10 -15.46 -8.16 58.60
C ALA A 10 -15.95 -7.19 57.52
N ILE A 11 -15.01 -6.45 56.93
CA ILE A 11 -15.24 -5.71 55.71
C ILE A 11 -15.47 -6.79 54.65
N LEU A 12 -16.74 -7.11 54.45
CA LEU A 12 -17.19 -7.86 53.30
C LEU A 12 -16.88 -6.96 52.10
N SER A 13 -15.70 -7.12 51.56
CA SER A 13 -15.37 -6.54 50.26
C SER A 13 -16.29 -7.24 49.24
N ILE A 14 -17.50 -6.71 49.12
CA ILE A 14 -18.36 -6.99 47.99
C ILE A 14 -17.57 -6.47 46.81
N SER A 15 -16.83 -7.36 46.16
CA SER A 15 -16.36 -7.12 44.79
C SER A 15 -17.64 -6.89 43.99
N VAL A 16 -18.00 -5.64 43.81
CA VAL A 16 -18.99 -5.28 42.80
C VAL A 16 -18.35 -5.72 41.45
N ALA A 17 -18.56 -6.98 41.12
CA ALA A 17 -18.30 -7.44 39.76
C ALA A 17 -19.13 -6.50 38.88
N ALA A 18 -18.46 -5.54 38.29
CA ALA A 18 -19.13 -4.61 37.37
C ALA A 18 -19.82 -5.46 36.32
N ALA A 19 -21.16 -5.51 36.39
CA ALA A 19 -21.95 -6.23 35.45
C ALA A 19 -21.57 -5.79 34.03
N GLN A 20 -21.09 -6.69 33.22
CA GLN A 20 -20.58 -6.39 31.88
C GLN A 20 -21.18 -7.35 30.83
N GLY A 21 -21.63 -6.78 29.72
CA GLY A 21 -21.89 -7.57 28.55
C GLY A 21 -20.59 -8.24 28.07
N ARG A 22 -20.68 -9.50 27.67
CA ARG A 22 -19.53 -10.24 27.10
C ARG A 22 -19.99 -11.08 25.92
N ILE A 23 -19.40 -10.83 24.76
CA ILE A 23 -19.58 -11.66 23.59
C ILE A 23 -18.58 -12.82 23.60
N THR A 24 -19.10 -14.03 23.46
CA THR A 24 -18.29 -15.22 23.17
C THR A 24 -18.70 -15.76 21.81
N TRP A 25 -17.82 -15.62 20.84
CA TRP A 25 -18.02 -16.15 19.50
C TRP A 25 -17.82 -17.66 19.50
N LEU A 26 -18.72 -18.38 18.79
CA LEU A 26 -18.57 -19.82 18.56
C LEU A 26 -17.58 -20.09 17.43
N GLU A 27 -17.56 -19.20 16.44
CA GLU A 27 -16.56 -19.15 15.38
C GLU A 27 -16.34 -17.69 14.94
N THR A 28 -15.12 -17.37 14.53
CA THR A 28 -14.74 -16.03 14.03
C THR A 28 -14.22 -16.06 12.60
N GLU A 29 -14.13 -17.27 12.03
CA GLU A 29 -13.67 -17.50 10.67
C GLU A 29 -14.58 -18.54 9.99
N HIS A 30 -14.92 -18.27 8.72
CA HIS A 30 -15.67 -19.20 7.90
C HIS A 30 -15.00 -19.36 6.53
N ASP A 31 -14.74 -20.61 6.13
CA ASP A 31 -14.20 -20.95 4.81
C ASP A 31 -15.32 -21.53 3.94
N PHE A 32 -15.66 -20.80 2.88
CA PHE A 32 -16.63 -21.28 1.89
C PHE A 32 -16.09 -22.39 0.99
N GLY A 33 -14.78 -22.72 1.11
CA GLY A 33 -14.15 -23.66 0.22
C GLY A 33 -14.03 -23.15 -1.22
N VAL A 34 -14.02 -24.09 -2.16
CA VAL A 34 -14.00 -23.80 -3.61
C VAL A 34 -15.42 -23.91 -4.14
N PHE A 35 -15.88 -22.86 -4.84
CA PHE A 35 -17.20 -22.84 -5.46
C PHE A 35 -17.20 -22.05 -6.77
N ASN A 36 -18.18 -22.34 -7.65
CA ASN A 36 -18.30 -21.66 -8.94
C ASN A 36 -18.98 -20.29 -8.75
N GLU A 37 -18.50 -19.29 -9.46
CA GLU A 37 -19.11 -17.97 -9.53
C GLU A 37 -20.60 -18.03 -9.93
N SER A 38 -20.94 -18.96 -10.83
CA SER A 38 -22.31 -19.18 -11.31
C SER A 38 -23.29 -19.70 -10.24
N GLU A 39 -22.78 -20.16 -9.10
CA GLU A 39 -23.62 -20.55 -7.96
C GLU A 39 -24.23 -19.35 -7.23
N GLY A 40 -23.81 -18.14 -7.56
CA GLY A 40 -24.31 -16.90 -6.98
C GLY A 40 -23.76 -16.61 -5.57
N ASN A 41 -24.52 -15.76 -4.84
CA ASN A 41 -24.11 -15.32 -3.53
C ASN A 41 -23.97 -16.46 -2.52
N LYS A 42 -22.90 -16.39 -1.71
CA LYS A 42 -22.65 -17.32 -0.61
C LYS A 42 -22.89 -16.63 0.73
N THR A 43 -23.62 -17.30 1.59
CA THR A 43 -23.96 -16.78 2.91
C THR A 43 -23.54 -17.73 3.99
N CYS A 44 -22.90 -17.21 5.03
CA CYS A 44 -22.61 -17.93 6.27
C CYS A 44 -23.21 -17.21 7.46
N THR A 45 -23.29 -17.93 8.57
CA THR A 45 -23.84 -17.41 9.82
C THR A 45 -22.84 -17.65 10.94
N MET A 46 -22.31 -16.58 11.52
CA MET A 46 -21.40 -16.65 12.67
C MET A 46 -22.16 -16.37 13.96
N LYS A 47 -22.25 -17.36 14.82
CA LYS A 47 -23.00 -17.32 16.07
C LYS A 47 -22.14 -16.87 17.24
N PHE A 48 -22.77 -16.17 18.17
CA PHE A 48 -22.17 -15.79 19.44
C PHE A 48 -23.19 -15.88 20.58
N VAL A 49 -22.70 -16.03 21.79
CA VAL A 49 -23.49 -16.07 23.01
C VAL A 49 -23.14 -14.84 23.85
N ASN A 50 -24.16 -14.24 24.45
CA ASN A 50 -23.95 -13.27 25.50
C ASN A 50 -23.61 -14.01 26.82
N THR A 51 -22.33 -14.17 27.09
CA THR A 51 -21.84 -14.83 28.31
C THR A 51 -21.64 -13.85 29.47
N GLY A 52 -22.03 -12.61 29.30
CA GLY A 52 -22.05 -11.59 30.35
C GLY A 52 -23.37 -11.60 31.15
N ASP A 53 -23.52 -10.63 32.00
CA ASP A 53 -24.68 -10.43 32.89
C ASP A 53 -25.52 -9.20 32.48
N ARG A 54 -25.19 -8.52 31.40
CA ARG A 54 -25.95 -7.40 30.82
C ARG A 54 -26.33 -7.66 29.38
N HIS A 55 -27.38 -6.97 28.95
CA HIS A 55 -27.79 -6.98 27.55
C HIS A 55 -26.68 -6.44 26.64
N ILE A 56 -26.50 -7.10 25.50
CA ILE A 56 -25.58 -6.69 24.45
C ILE A 56 -26.36 -6.12 23.29
N ALA A 57 -25.87 -5.04 22.70
CA ALA A 57 -26.35 -4.49 21.44
C ALA A 57 -25.21 -4.44 20.42
N ILE A 58 -25.47 -4.95 19.22
CA ILE A 58 -24.56 -4.76 18.09
C ILE A 58 -24.83 -3.38 17.49
N LEU A 59 -23.84 -2.50 17.57
CA LEU A 59 -23.94 -1.11 17.12
C LEU A 59 -23.70 -0.99 15.62
N SER A 60 -22.75 -1.77 15.10
CA SER A 60 -22.49 -1.84 13.66
C SER A 60 -21.76 -3.13 13.27
N ALA A 61 -21.94 -3.55 12.03
CA ALA A 61 -21.09 -4.53 11.38
C ALA A 61 -20.72 -3.99 10.00
N ARG A 62 -19.42 -3.89 9.70
CA ARG A 62 -18.92 -3.31 8.45
C ARG A 62 -17.88 -4.23 7.82
N ALA A 63 -18.08 -4.51 6.55
CA ALA A 63 -17.15 -5.29 5.76
C ALA A 63 -16.01 -4.43 5.20
N SER A 64 -14.88 -5.06 4.90
CA SER A 64 -13.69 -4.44 4.28
C SER A 64 -13.89 -4.07 2.81
N CYS A 65 -14.98 -4.53 2.16
CA CYS A 65 -15.33 -4.22 0.76
C CYS A 65 -16.85 -4.20 0.55
N GLY A 66 -17.29 -3.56 -0.54
CA GLY A 66 -18.70 -3.60 -0.97
C GLY A 66 -19.18 -4.96 -1.49
N CYS A 67 -18.26 -5.93 -1.65
CA CYS A 67 -18.56 -7.30 -2.08
C CYS A 67 -19.04 -8.21 -0.94
N THR A 68 -19.13 -7.69 0.27
CA THR A 68 -19.52 -8.46 1.46
C THR A 68 -20.54 -7.66 2.26
N GLN A 69 -21.66 -8.28 2.56
CA GLN A 69 -22.78 -7.63 3.24
C GLN A 69 -23.08 -8.34 4.56
N PRO A 70 -22.75 -7.75 5.72
CA PRO A 70 -23.14 -8.26 7.02
C PRO A 70 -24.56 -7.80 7.37
N LYS A 71 -25.33 -8.73 7.96
CA LYS A 71 -26.64 -8.47 8.57
C LYS A 71 -26.56 -8.92 10.03
N TYR A 72 -27.00 -8.07 10.93
CA TYR A 72 -26.87 -8.27 12.37
C TYR A 72 -28.15 -7.91 13.11
N PRO A 73 -28.39 -8.50 14.31
CA PRO A 73 -29.58 -8.23 15.12
C PRO A 73 -29.61 -6.76 15.55
N LYS A 74 -30.77 -6.15 15.47
CA LYS A 74 -31.04 -4.76 15.92
C LYS A 74 -31.54 -4.69 17.35
N GLU A 75 -32.04 -5.81 17.86
CA GLU A 75 -32.56 -5.94 19.21
C GLU A 75 -31.44 -6.24 20.20
N ALA A 76 -31.68 -5.91 21.47
CA ALA A 76 -30.76 -6.24 22.56
C ALA A 76 -30.78 -7.75 22.86
N ILE A 77 -29.61 -8.34 23.06
CA ILE A 77 -29.41 -9.76 23.31
C ILE A 77 -29.26 -9.95 24.82
N ALA A 78 -30.18 -10.69 25.44
CA ALA A 78 -30.19 -10.93 26.87
C ALA A 78 -29.00 -11.83 27.34
N PRO A 79 -28.61 -11.77 28.60
CA PRO A 79 -27.67 -12.73 29.16
C PRO A 79 -28.10 -14.17 28.93
N GLY A 80 -27.16 -14.98 28.45
CA GLY A 80 -27.38 -16.39 28.09
C GLY A 80 -27.91 -16.64 26.69
N ASP A 81 -28.44 -15.61 26.03
CA ASP A 81 -29.01 -15.75 24.69
C ASP A 81 -27.93 -15.87 23.62
N THR A 82 -28.29 -16.58 22.56
CA THR A 82 -27.47 -16.75 21.34
C THR A 82 -28.02 -15.85 20.25
N ALA A 83 -27.13 -15.15 19.57
CA ALA A 83 -27.44 -14.37 18.39
C ALA A 83 -26.43 -14.64 17.26
N GLN A 84 -26.62 -14.07 16.10
CA GLN A 84 -25.81 -14.35 14.94
C GLN A 84 -25.60 -13.13 14.04
N ILE A 85 -24.48 -13.12 13.36
CA ILE A 85 -24.18 -12.24 12.22
C ILE A 85 -24.27 -13.09 10.95
N GLU A 86 -25.16 -12.72 10.05
CA GLU A 86 -25.24 -13.30 8.71
C GLU A 86 -24.30 -12.50 7.79
N ILE A 87 -23.42 -13.17 7.06
CA ILE A 87 -22.47 -12.53 6.15
C ILE A 87 -22.66 -13.11 4.77
N THR A 88 -23.08 -12.27 3.82
CA THR A 88 -23.25 -12.64 2.41
C THR A 88 -22.08 -12.11 1.59
N TYR A 89 -21.41 -13.00 0.88
CA TYR A 89 -20.38 -12.69 -0.10
C TYR A 89 -20.94 -12.75 -1.51
N MET A 90 -20.66 -11.74 -2.33
CA MET A 90 -21.07 -11.61 -3.73
C MET A 90 -19.88 -11.92 -4.65
N PRO A 91 -19.82 -13.12 -5.25
CA PRO A 91 -18.68 -13.56 -6.06
C PRO A 91 -18.67 -13.01 -7.48
N GLU A 92 -19.78 -12.48 -7.98
CA GLU A 92 -19.92 -12.04 -9.36
C GLU A 92 -18.82 -11.05 -9.77
N GLY A 93 -18.10 -11.35 -10.84
CA GLY A 93 -16.97 -10.59 -11.33
C GLY A 93 -15.70 -10.66 -10.45
N ARG A 94 -15.61 -11.66 -9.54
CA ARG A 94 -14.53 -11.75 -8.57
C ARG A 94 -13.94 -13.15 -8.44
N PRO A 95 -13.49 -13.75 -9.56
CA PRO A 95 -12.83 -15.05 -9.48
C PRO A 95 -11.53 -14.93 -8.69
N GLY A 96 -11.13 -16.05 -8.09
CA GLY A 96 -9.90 -16.17 -7.32
C GLY A 96 -10.12 -16.29 -5.83
N ARG A 97 -9.01 -16.41 -5.12
CA ARG A 97 -9.00 -16.49 -3.67
C ARG A 97 -9.45 -15.16 -3.06
N PHE A 98 -10.29 -15.25 -2.05
CA PHE A 98 -10.68 -14.10 -1.27
C PHE A 98 -10.54 -14.35 0.22
N GLU A 99 -10.22 -13.28 0.93
CA GLU A 99 -10.31 -13.15 2.36
C GLU A 99 -10.91 -11.78 2.66
N LYS A 100 -12.01 -11.74 3.42
CA LYS A 100 -12.71 -10.51 3.77
C LYS A 100 -12.96 -10.47 5.26
N ILE A 101 -12.81 -9.27 5.81
CA ILE A 101 -12.98 -9.02 7.22
C ILE A 101 -14.26 -8.21 7.43
N VAL A 102 -15.08 -8.65 8.38
CA VAL A 102 -16.20 -7.90 8.92
C VAL A 102 -15.84 -7.45 10.33
N THR A 103 -15.83 -6.15 10.53
CA THR A 103 -15.62 -5.53 11.84
C THR A 103 -16.97 -5.32 12.49
N VAL A 104 -17.20 -5.94 13.64
CA VAL A 104 -18.38 -5.81 14.47
C VAL A 104 -18.07 -4.90 15.63
N ILE A 105 -18.92 -3.90 15.87
CA ILE A 105 -18.84 -2.99 17.02
C ILE A 105 -20.06 -3.24 17.91
N ASP A 106 -19.85 -3.42 19.18
CA ASP A 106 -20.86 -3.68 20.18
C ASP A 106 -20.71 -2.74 21.39
N ASN A 107 -21.60 -2.86 22.37
CA ASN A 107 -21.59 -2.04 23.59
C ASN A 107 -20.82 -2.68 24.77
N THR A 108 -20.06 -3.73 24.54
CA THR A 108 -19.23 -4.35 25.60
C THR A 108 -17.91 -3.58 25.81
N SER A 109 -17.17 -3.93 26.86
CA SER A 109 -15.85 -3.31 27.13
C SER A 109 -14.82 -3.57 26.01
N ASN A 110 -14.87 -4.71 25.34
CA ASN A 110 -14.01 -5.02 24.20
C ASN A 110 -14.50 -4.38 22.90
N HIS A 111 -15.74 -3.96 22.82
CA HIS A 111 -16.50 -3.24 21.79
C HIS A 111 -16.13 -3.53 20.32
N LYS A 112 -15.16 -4.38 20.03
CA LYS A 112 -14.73 -4.64 18.65
C LYS A 112 -14.33 -6.09 18.43
N SER A 113 -15.01 -6.76 17.49
CA SER A 113 -14.69 -8.10 17.03
C SER A 113 -14.39 -8.09 15.53
N ARG A 114 -13.56 -9.03 15.09
CA ARG A 114 -13.23 -9.26 13.67
C ARG A 114 -13.71 -10.64 13.29
N LEU A 115 -14.54 -10.70 12.26
CA LEU A 115 -14.99 -11.94 11.64
C LEU A 115 -14.35 -12.04 10.26
N THR A 116 -13.83 -13.20 9.92
CA THR A 116 -13.15 -13.45 8.65
C THR A 116 -13.94 -14.44 7.82
N ILE A 117 -14.20 -14.13 6.57
CA ILE A 117 -14.69 -15.08 5.57
C ILE A 117 -13.64 -15.25 4.48
N LYS A 118 -13.45 -16.46 4.01
CA LYS A 118 -12.50 -16.80 2.96
C LYS A 118 -13.05 -17.88 2.04
N GLY A 119 -12.39 -18.08 0.91
CA GLY A 119 -12.73 -19.11 -0.06
C GLY A 119 -12.06 -18.89 -1.41
N VAL A 120 -12.43 -19.71 -2.38
CA VAL A 120 -11.93 -19.63 -3.77
C VAL A 120 -13.12 -19.63 -4.71
N VAL A 121 -13.24 -18.60 -5.55
CA VAL A 121 -14.25 -18.49 -6.60
C VAL A 121 -13.67 -19.00 -7.90
N VAL A 122 -14.26 -20.05 -8.46
CA VAL A 122 -13.95 -20.51 -9.82
C VAL A 122 -14.75 -19.64 -10.78
N GLY A 123 -14.05 -18.81 -11.54
CA GLY A 123 -14.66 -17.88 -12.49
C GLY A 123 -15.16 -18.55 -13.75
N THR A 124 -16.13 -17.91 -14.41
CA THR A 124 -16.48 -18.22 -15.79
C THR A 124 -15.35 -17.71 -16.72
N SER A 125 -15.25 -18.25 -17.94
CA SER A 125 -14.24 -17.80 -18.93
C SER A 125 -14.33 -16.29 -19.19
N LYS A 126 -15.56 -15.73 -19.25
CA LYS A 126 -15.80 -14.29 -19.43
C LYS A 126 -15.29 -13.51 -18.20
N THR A 127 -15.56 -13.99 -17.01
CA THR A 127 -15.19 -13.34 -15.76
C THR A 127 -13.69 -13.39 -15.54
N VAL A 128 -13.03 -14.50 -15.86
CA VAL A 128 -11.58 -14.62 -15.76
C VAL A 128 -10.90 -13.56 -16.62
N THR A 129 -11.32 -13.40 -17.89
CA THR A 129 -10.74 -12.40 -18.78
C THR A 129 -10.99 -10.97 -18.31
N SER A 130 -12.15 -10.69 -17.74
CA SER A 130 -12.47 -9.35 -17.22
C SER A 130 -11.71 -9.03 -15.92
N HIS A 131 -11.42 -10.03 -15.10
CA HIS A 131 -10.75 -9.87 -13.81
C HIS A 131 -9.22 -9.98 -13.90
N TYR A 132 -8.73 -10.75 -14.86
CA TYR A 132 -7.32 -10.93 -15.18
C TYR A 132 -7.05 -10.47 -16.62
N PRO A 133 -7.05 -9.13 -16.87
CA PRO A 133 -7.00 -8.59 -18.23
C PRO A 133 -5.65 -8.80 -18.93
N VAL A 134 -4.56 -8.95 -18.17
CA VAL A 134 -3.22 -9.07 -18.74
C VAL A 134 -3.01 -10.50 -19.24
N ASP A 135 -2.70 -10.61 -20.52
CA ASP A 135 -2.46 -11.89 -21.18
C ASP A 135 -0.98 -12.27 -21.07
N GLY A 136 -0.70 -13.38 -20.42
CA GLY A 136 0.62 -13.98 -20.30
C GLY A 136 0.73 -15.33 -21.02
N GLY A 137 -0.13 -15.62 -21.99
CA GLY A 137 -0.19 -16.88 -22.72
C GLY A 137 -0.91 -17.96 -21.91
N SER A 138 -0.16 -18.81 -21.23
CA SER A 138 -0.72 -19.89 -20.37
C SER A 138 -1.27 -19.39 -19.04
N ILE A 139 -0.97 -18.17 -18.66
CA ILE A 139 -1.42 -17.53 -17.41
C ILE A 139 -2.02 -16.16 -17.70
N ARG A 140 -2.97 -15.74 -16.90
CA ARG A 140 -3.47 -14.37 -16.93
C ARG A 140 -3.14 -13.69 -15.62
N LEU A 141 -2.83 -12.39 -15.67
CA LEU A 141 -2.52 -11.58 -14.50
C LEU A 141 -3.58 -10.52 -14.31
N LYS A 142 -3.83 -10.18 -13.06
CA LYS A 142 -4.71 -9.08 -12.71
C LYS A 142 -4.12 -7.73 -13.12
N ARG A 143 -2.80 -7.61 -13.09
CA ARG A 143 -2.02 -6.42 -13.49
C ARG A 143 -0.58 -6.82 -13.81
N ASP A 144 0.06 -6.03 -14.65
CA ASP A 144 1.48 -6.06 -14.97
C ASP A 144 2.23 -4.82 -14.48
N ILE A 145 1.55 -3.96 -13.72
CA ILE A 145 2.11 -2.76 -13.09
C ILE A 145 1.90 -2.86 -11.58
N ILE A 146 2.98 -2.72 -10.81
CA ILE A 146 2.97 -2.75 -9.34
C ILE A 146 3.32 -1.36 -8.81
N PRO A 147 2.32 -0.54 -8.46
CA PRO A 147 2.54 0.78 -7.90
C PRO A 147 2.67 0.70 -6.38
N PHE A 148 3.88 0.66 -5.85
CA PHE A 148 4.11 0.81 -4.41
C PHE A 148 3.76 2.21 -3.89
N LYS A 149 3.56 3.17 -4.81
CA LYS A 149 3.31 4.58 -4.45
C LYS A 149 4.45 5.12 -3.58
N GLU A 150 4.14 5.89 -2.57
CA GLU A 150 5.11 6.42 -1.62
C GLU A 150 5.57 5.34 -0.64
N VAL A 151 6.89 5.22 -0.47
CA VAL A 151 7.54 4.29 0.48
C VAL A 151 8.61 5.06 1.24
N MET A 152 8.46 5.14 2.54
CA MET A 152 9.45 5.76 3.41
C MET A 152 10.76 4.96 3.40
N LYS A 153 11.91 5.64 3.36
CA LYS A 153 13.26 5.06 3.16
C LYS A 153 13.60 3.90 4.10
N ILE A 154 13.05 3.87 5.29
CA ILE A 154 13.31 2.81 6.30
C ILE A 154 12.23 1.73 6.35
N ARG A 155 11.20 1.80 5.48
CA ARG A 155 10.04 0.92 5.51
C ARG A 155 10.09 -0.12 4.39
N ASN A 156 9.38 -1.20 4.64
CA ASN A 156 8.99 -2.16 3.62
C ASN A 156 7.54 -1.91 3.22
N LYS A 157 7.24 -2.13 1.96
CA LYS A 157 5.87 -2.10 1.44
C LYS A 157 5.61 -3.33 0.61
N THR A 158 4.40 -3.84 0.67
CA THR A 158 4.01 -5.09 0.03
C THR A 158 2.84 -4.85 -0.90
N GLU A 159 2.92 -5.42 -2.09
CA GLU A 159 1.87 -5.46 -3.10
C GLU A 159 1.70 -6.90 -3.60
N PHE A 160 0.62 -7.16 -4.33
CA PHE A 160 0.28 -8.51 -4.78
C PHE A 160 0.12 -8.57 -6.29
N ILE A 161 0.54 -9.68 -6.86
CA ILE A 161 0.20 -10.08 -8.23
C ILE A 161 -0.66 -11.32 -8.14
N ASP A 162 -1.94 -11.16 -8.47
CA ASP A 162 -2.85 -12.28 -8.60
C ASP A 162 -2.82 -12.80 -10.04
N THR A 163 -2.74 -14.11 -10.17
CA THR A 163 -2.65 -14.82 -11.45
C THR A 163 -3.67 -15.93 -11.53
N TYR A 164 -3.99 -16.34 -12.75
CA TYR A 164 -4.89 -17.45 -13.04
C TYR A 164 -4.31 -18.30 -14.17
N ASN A 165 -4.18 -19.61 -13.93
CA ASN A 165 -3.75 -20.56 -14.96
C ASN A 165 -4.92 -20.89 -15.89
N ILE A 166 -4.88 -20.38 -17.13
CA ILE A 166 -5.89 -20.66 -18.16
C ILE A 166 -5.54 -21.84 -19.05
N SER A 167 -4.36 -22.42 -18.84
CA SER A 167 -3.89 -23.57 -19.64
C SER A 167 -4.41 -24.89 -19.11
N THR A 168 -4.21 -25.94 -19.87
CA THR A 168 -4.48 -27.33 -19.48
C THR A 168 -3.34 -27.97 -18.72
N ASP A 169 -2.19 -27.28 -18.59
CA ASP A 169 -0.99 -27.78 -17.96
C ASP A 169 -0.77 -27.16 -16.57
N THR A 170 -0.11 -27.90 -15.71
CA THR A 170 0.40 -27.37 -14.45
C THR A 170 1.57 -26.44 -14.73
N LEU A 171 1.51 -25.21 -14.24
CA LEU A 171 2.54 -24.19 -14.43
C LEU A 171 3.51 -24.16 -13.23
N TYR A 172 4.79 -23.92 -13.52
CA TYR A 172 5.86 -23.76 -12.52
C TYR A 172 6.52 -22.39 -12.68
N PRO A 173 5.98 -21.34 -12.03
CA PRO A 173 6.44 -19.96 -12.22
C PRO A 173 7.88 -19.77 -11.77
N GLU A 174 8.67 -19.13 -12.63
CA GLU A 174 10.02 -18.64 -12.30
C GLU A 174 10.11 -17.13 -12.48
N TRP A 175 11.03 -16.53 -11.72
CA TRP A 175 11.23 -15.09 -11.74
C TRP A 175 12.67 -14.74 -12.10
N ASP A 176 12.85 -13.59 -12.76
CA ASP A 176 14.15 -13.06 -13.16
C ASP A 176 14.18 -11.54 -13.07
N ASN A 177 15.39 -10.96 -13.21
CA ASN A 177 15.61 -9.53 -13.15
C ASN A 177 15.05 -8.89 -11.87
N ILE A 178 15.18 -9.59 -10.72
CA ILE A 178 14.70 -9.11 -9.43
C ILE A 178 15.77 -8.21 -8.81
N PRO A 179 15.52 -6.89 -8.66
CA PRO A 179 16.44 -5.99 -7.95
C PRO A 179 16.64 -6.43 -6.49
N GLU A 180 17.80 -6.13 -5.90
CA GLU A 180 18.15 -6.55 -4.53
C GLU A 180 17.16 -6.05 -3.46
N TYR A 181 16.49 -4.93 -3.72
CA TYR A 181 15.47 -4.34 -2.84
C TYR A 181 14.05 -4.89 -3.07
N ILE A 182 13.88 -5.83 -3.98
CA ILE A 182 12.62 -6.54 -4.21
C ILE A 182 12.75 -7.99 -3.76
N THR A 183 11.75 -8.47 -3.06
CA THR A 183 11.61 -9.87 -2.69
C THR A 183 10.25 -10.36 -3.13
N ILE A 184 10.23 -11.51 -3.80
CA ILE A 184 9.01 -12.18 -4.24
C ILE A 184 8.82 -13.41 -3.38
N THR A 185 7.68 -13.51 -2.73
CA THR A 185 7.29 -14.65 -1.90
C THR A 185 5.84 -15.01 -2.14
N GLY A 186 5.35 -16.04 -1.49
CA GLY A 186 4.00 -16.55 -1.74
C GLY A 186 3.91 -17.23 -3.09
N GLY A 187 2.68 -17.42 -3.56
CA GLY A 187 2.41 -18.33 -4.66
C GLY A 187 2.60 -19.78 -4.25
N MET A 188 2.05 -20.69 -5.02
CA MET A 188 2.32 -22.10 -4.86
C MET A 188 3.55 -22.47 -5.69
N LYS A 189 4.24 -23.56 -5.32
CA LYS A 189 5.34 -24.10 -6.12
C LYS A 189 4.90 -24.40 -7.56
N TYR A 190 3.63 -24.67 -7.73
CA TYR A 190 2.98 -24.90 -9.04
C TYR A 190 1.56 -24.32 -9.00
N ILE A 191 0.99 -24.05 -10.16
CA ILE A 191 -0.39 -23.60 -10.35
C ILE A 191 -1.08 -24.60 -11.26
N ALA A 192 -2.02 -25.39 -10.70
CA ALA A 192 -2.77 -26.37 -11.48
C ALA A 192 -3.70 -25.68 -12.51
N PRO A 193 -4.17 -26.38 -13.55
CA PRO A 193 -5.14 -25.85 -14.50
C PRO A 193 -6.38 -25.29 -13.80
N GLY A 194 -6.74 -24.05 -14.14
CA GLY A 194 -7.89 -23.37 -13.53
C GLY A 194 -7.68 -22.83 -12.12
N ASP A 195 -6.48 -22.99 -11.56
CA ASP A 195 -6.15 -22.49 -10.23
C ASP A 195 -5.59 -21.06 -10.28
N TYR A 196 -5.58 -20.46 -9.11
CA TYR A 196 -5.05 -19.12 -8.84
C TYR A 196 -3.76 -19.18 -8.05
N ALA A 197 -2.90 -18.19 -8.26
CA ALA A 197 -1.79 -17.91 -7.38
C ALA A 197 -1.68 -16.41 -7.10
N SER A 198 -1.35 -16.07 -5.87
CA SER A 198 -1.07 -14.71 -5.47
C SER A 198 0.38 -14.61 -5.02
N PHE A 199 1.17 -13.83 -5.73
CA PHE A 199 2.56 -13.56 -5.40
C PHE A 199 2.66 -12.28 -4.61
N VAL A 200 3.42 -12.32 -3.53
CA VAL A 200 3.67 -11.19 -2.64
C VAL A 200 4.95 -10.52 -3.08
N ILE A 201 4.86 -9.29 -3.52
CA ILE A 201 6.01 -8.49 -3.95
C ILE A 201 6.31 -7.49 -2.85
N SER A 202 7.44 -7.62 -2.20
CA SER A 202 7.89 -6.76 -1.11
C SER A 202 9.00 -5.83 -1.59
N PHE A 203 8.80 -4.53 -1.44
CA PHE A 203 9.78 -3.50 -1.72
C PHE A 203 10.45 -3.05 -0.41
N ASN A 204 11.76 -3.25 -0.32
CA ASN A 204 12.57 -2.82 0.81
C ASN A 204 13.25 -1.49 0.48
N ALA A 205 12.68 -0.37 0.93
CA ALA A 205 13.22 0.95 0.65
C ALA A 205 14.60 1.20 1.30
N ALA A 206 14.93 0.52 2.40
CA ALA A 206 16.25 0.65 3.03
C ALA A 206 17.37 0.13 2.12
N LYS A 207 17.10 -0.97 1.37
CA LYS A 207 18.05 -1.53 0.40
C LYS A 207 18.07 -0.78 -0.94
N CYS A 208 17.03 -0.04 -1.25
CA CYS A 208 17.00 0.78 -2.46
C CYS A 208 18.01 1.91 -2.38
N GLY A 209 18.99 1.95 -3.25
CA GLY A 209 20.13 2.90 -3.23
C GLY A 209 19.76 4.36 -3.54
N THR A 210 18.48 4.66 -3.84
CA THR A 210 18.06 5.99 -4.31
C THR A 210 16.82 6.50 -3.59
N TYR A 211 16.50 7.77 -3.81
CA TYR A 211 15.29 8.47 -3.41
C TYR A 211 14.49 8.88 -4.65
N GLY A 212 13.21 9.20 -4.47
CA GLY A 212 12.30 9.60 -5.54
C GLY A 212 11.80 8.43 -6.34
N LEU A 213 11.45 8.70 -7.60
CA LEU A 213 10.89 7.70 -8.49
C LEU A 213 11.91 6.61 -8.78
N VAL A 214 11.52 5.39 -8.46
CA VAL A 214 12.16 4.13 -8.84
C VAL A 214 11.24 3.45 -9.83
N LYS A 215 11.78 3.05 -10.96
CA LYS A 215 11.10 2.28 -11.99
C LYS A 215 11.99 1.12 -12.40
N ASP A 216 11.49 -0.10 -12.24
CA ASP A 216 12.16 -1.32 -12.65
C ASP A 216 11.20 -2.28 -13.33
N VAL A 217 11.75 -3.26 -14.01
CA VAL A 217 11.01 -4.33 -14.67
C VAL A 217 11.49 -5.67 -14.16
N ILE A 218 10.64 -6.36 -13.42
CA ILE A 218 10.85 -7.76 -13.06
C ILE A 218 10.22 -8.67 -14.13
N THR A 219 10.71 -9.87 -14.25
CA THR A 219 10.27 -10.79 -15.29
C THR A 219 9.72 -12.07 -14.66
N MET A 220 8.52 -12.47 -15.10
CA MET A 220 7.89 -13.74 -14.74
C MET A 220 7.88 -14.67 -15.94
N PHE A 221 8.25 -15.92 -15.74
CA PHE A 221 8.11 -17.02 -16.70
C PHE A 221 7.06 -17.98 -16.14
N PRO A 222 5.87 -18.05 -16.73
CA PRO A 222 4.75 -18.84 -16.20
C PRO A 222 5.07 -20.33 -16.00
N ASN A 223 5.90 -20.90 -16.84
CA ASN A 223 6.29 -22.31 -16.80
C ASN A 223 7.81 -22.50 -16.96
N GLY A 224 8.60 -21.70 -16.24
CA GLY A 224 10.05 -21.67 -16.33
C GLY A 224 10.59 -21.03 -17.62
N LYS A 225 11.85 -20.60 -17.55
CA LYS A 225 12.53 -19.85 -18.63
C LYS A 225 12.62 -20.63 -19.95
N ALA A 226 12.71 -21.96 -19.88
CA ALA A 226 12.87 -22.83 -21.05
C ALA A 226 11.55 -23.08 -21.80
N HIS A 227 10.40 -22.87 -21.15
CA HIS A 227 9.11 -23.36 -21.65
C HIS A 227 8.03 -22.28 -21.77
N SER A 228 8.34 -21.03 -21.45
CA SER A 228 7.36 -19.94 -21.54
C SER A 228 8.00 -18.62 -21.96
N ALA A 229 7.20 -17.77 -22.61
CA ALA A 229 7.58 -16.40 -22.92
C ALA A 229 7.64 -15.58 -21.64
N PRO A 230 8.56 -14.60 -21.55
CA PRO A 230 8.67 -13.70 -20.40
C PRO A 230 7.51 -12.72 -20.34
N ILE A 231 6.94 -12.55 -19.16
CA ILE A 231 5.99 -11.50 -18.82
C ILE A 231 6.75 -10.42 -18.08
N LYS A 232 6.77 -9.21 -18.66
CA LYS A 232 7.39 -8.04 -18.03
C LYS A 232 6.40 -7.40 -17.08
N ILE A 233 6.81 -7.15 -15.85
CA ILE A 233 6.02 -6.55 -14.81
C ILE A 233 6.75 -5.30 -14.34
N GLU A 234 6.13 -4.15 -14.55
CA GLU A 234 6.70 -2.86 -14.15
C GLU A 234 6.47 -2.60 -12.66
N VAL A 235 7.52 -2.19 -11.98
CA VAL A 235 7.50 -1.85 -10.56
C VAL A 235 7.79 -0.36 -10.40
N TYR A 236 6.91 0.34 -9.70
CA TYR A 236 7.05 1.77 -9.42
C TYR A 236 7.01 2.01 -7.91
N ALA A 237 7.95 2.79 -7.42
CA ALA A 237 7.95 3.31 -6.06
C ALA A 237 8.43 4.76 -6.05
N ASN A 238 7.90 5.57 -5.14
CA ASN A 238 8.46 6.88 -4.82
C ASN A 238 9.08 6.80 -3.42
N VAL A 239 10.41 6.70 -3.34
CA VAL A 239 11.12 6.56 -2.08
C VAL A 239 11.31 7.93 -1.45
N VAL A 240 10.75 8.13 -0.27
CA VAL A 240 10.77 9.41 0.45
C VAL A 240 11.51 9.30 1.79
N GLU A 241 11.92 10.44 2.33
CA GLU A 241 12.50 10.53 3.67
C GLU A 241 11.44 10.19 4.73
N ASP A 242 11.85 9.61 5.85
CA ASP A 242 10.96 9.35 6.99
C ASP A 242 11.23 10.37 8.10
N PHE A 243 10.28 11.26 8.33
CA PHE A 243 10.34 12.28 9.39
C PHE A 243 9.53 11.91 10.64
N SER A 244 8.89 10.76 10.66
CA SER A 244 7.99 10.33 11.75
C SER A 244 8.67 10.20 13.11
N THR A 245 10.00 10.11 13.12
CA THR A 245 10.80 10.00 14.35
C THR A 245 11.30 11.34 14.90
N LEU A 246 11.07 12.46 14.17
CA LEU A 246 11.50 13.77 14.61
C LEU A 246 10.57 14.33 15.68
N ASN A 247 11.16 14.81 16.79
CA ASN A 247 10.42 15.55 17.81
C ASN A 247 10.31 17.04 17.45
N GLU A 248 9.47 17.79 18.18
CA GLU A 248 9.24 19.22 17.94
C GLU A 248 10.52 20.06 17.94
N PHE A 249 11.45 19.77 18.84
CA PHE A 249 12.72 20.50 18.90
C PHE A 249 13.60 20.24 17.67
N GLN A 250 13.59 19.03 17.15
CA GLN A 250 14.28 18.67 15.91
C GLN A 250 13.63 19.33 14.69
N LEU A 251 12.30 19.37 14.64
CA LEU A 251 11.54 20.08 13.59
C LEU A 251 11.83 21.57 13.60
N LEU A 252 11.83 22.24 14.76
CA LEU A 252 12.19 23.66 14.90
C LEU A 252 13.62 24.02 14.47
N LYS A 253 14.50 23.03 14.47
CA LYS A 253 15.90 23.17 14.04
C LYS A 253 16.17 22.55 12.67
N ALA A 254 15.16 22.05 12.00
CA ALA A 254 15.29 21.39 10.72
C ALA A 254 15.86 22.33 9.62
N PRO A 255 16.43 21.76 8.56
CA PRO A 255 16.74 22.50 7.35
C PRO A 255 15.44 22.91 6.66
N ALA A 256 15.47 24.00 5.93
CA ALA A 256 14.39 24.47 5.09
C ALA A 256 14.95 24.86 3.72
N ILE A 257 14.18 24.60 2.68
CA ILE A 257 14.60 24.81 1.30
C ILE A 257 13.86 25.99 0.67
N ALA A 258 14.61 26.86 -0.01
CA ALA A 258 14.06 27.82 -0.96
C ALA A 258 14.75 27.64 -2.31
N VAL A 259 13.99 27.78 -3.39
CA VAL A 259 14.49 27.66 -4.76
C VAL A 259 14.23 28.96 -5.49
N SER A 260 15.23 29.47 -6.21
CA SER A 260 15.12 30.73 -6.95
C SER A 260 15.84 30.61 -8.31
N PRO A 261 15.20 31.12 -9.38
CA PRO A 261 13.84 31.63 -9.48
C PRO A 261 12.77 30.56 -9.22
N GLU A 262 11.49 30.91 -9.19
CA GLU A 262 10.37 29.95 -8.94
C GLU A 262 10.20 28.90 -10.05
N LYS A 263 10.61 29.23 -11.26
CA LYS A 263 10.67 28.33 -12.43
C LYS A 263 11.90 28.65 -13.26
N LEU A 264 12.36 27.70 -14.04
CA LEU A 264 13.40 27.91 -15.02
C LEU A 264 12.76 28.07 -16.40
N ASP A 265 12.86 29.29 -16.94
CA ASP A 265 12.30 29.65 -18.24
C ASP A 265 13.44 29.78 -19.24
N PHE A 266 13.47 28.92 -20.23
CA PHE A 266 14.47 28.92 -21.29
C PHE A 266 14.12 29.88 -22.43
N GLY A 267 12.94 30.51 -22.41
CA GLY A 267 12.46 31.34 -23.50
C GLY A 267 12.32 30.55 -24.79
N LEU A 268 12.75 31.14 -25.90
CA LEU A 268 12.74 30.52 -27.23
C LEU A 268 13.97 29.61 -27.42
N ILE A 269 13.73 28.34 -27.58
CA ILE A 269 14.74 27.30 -27.76
C ILE A 269 14.89 27.00 -29.25
N SER A 270 16.09 27.21 -29.81
CA SER A 270 16.36 26.98 -31.22
C SER A 270 17.29 25.78 -31.44
N PRO A 271 16.77 24.58 -31.72
CA PRO A 271 17.60 23.42 -32.07
C PRO A 271 18.44 23.70 -33.32
N PRO A 272 19.63 23.11 -33.51
CA PRO A 272 20.18 21.99 -32.73
C PRO A 272 21.08 22.37 -31.56
N MET A 273 21.14 23.63 -31.15
CA MET A 273 22.00 24.06 -30.06
C MET A 273 21.41 23.67 -28.69
N GLY A 274 22.21 23.02 -27.87
CA GLY A 274 21.86 22.78 -26.47
C GLY A 274 21.85 24.07 -25.68
N LEU A 275 20.98 24.18 -24.68
CA LEU A 275 20.90 25.34 -23.80
C LEU A 275 21.31 24.97 -22.38
N ASN A 276 22.08 25.88 -21.80
CA ASN A 276 22.46 25.79 -20.39
C ASN A 276 21.76 26.90 -19.61
N SER A 277 21.26 26.57 -18.45
CA SER A 277 20.72 27.51 -17.48
C SER A 277 20.98 27.00 -16.07
N SER A 278 20.72 27.81 -15.06
CA SER A 278 20.88 27.39 -13.68
C SER A 278 19.84 27.99 -12.77
N PHE A 279 19.64 27.35 -11.62
CA PHE A 279 18.84 27.87 -10.52
C PHE A 279 19.56 27.61 -9.20
N THR A 280 19.16 28.32 -8.17
CA THR A 280 19.79 28.28 -6.86
C THR A 280 18.89 27.61 -5.82
N ILE A 281 19.46 26.67 -5.09
CA ILE A 281 18.85 26.11 -3.89
C ILE A 281 19.52 26.74 -2.68
N THR A 282 18.73 27.34 -1.80
CA THR A 282 19.17 27.96 -0.55
C THR A 282 18.63 27.20 0.65
N ASN A 283 19.49 26.91 1.61
CA ASN A 283 19.06 26.38 2.90
C ASN A 283 18.71 27.56 3.83
N THR A 284 17.44 27.83 3.98
CA THR A 284 16.89 28.89 4.86
C THR A 284 16.64 28.41 6.29
N GLY A 285 16.85 27.12 6.57
CA GLY A 285 16.67 26.50 7.88
C GLY A 285 17.88 26.67 8.81
N LYS A 286 17.85 25.91 9.91
CA LYS A 286 18.83 26.06 11.00
C LYS A 286 19.87 24.93 11.07
N SER A 287 19.66 23.80 10.38
CA SER A 287 20.62 22.70 10.30
C SER A 287 21.05 22.41 8.87
N GLU A 288 21.99 21.51 8.67
CA GLU A 288 22.50 21.14 7.35
C GLU A 288 21.41 20.47 6.51
N MET A 289 21.15 21.04 5.33
CA MET A 289 20.29 20.42 4.32
C MET A 289 21.10 19.40 3.52
N ILE A 290 20.54 18.22 3.34
CA ILE A 290 21.09 17.15 2.51
C ILE A 290 20.20 16.98 1.29
N ILE A 291 20.73 17.22 0.12
CA ILE A 291 20.09 16.91 -1.15
C ILE A 291 20.23 15.40 -1.36
N ARG A 292 19.12 14.70 -1.31
CA ARG A 292 19.06 13.24 -1.50
C ARG A 292 19.16 12.86 -2.97
N ARG A 293 18.43 13.60 -3.82
CA ARG A 293 18.46 13.43 -5.28
C ARG A 293 17.88 14.67 -5.95
N ILE A 294 18.46 15.03 -7.10
CA ILE A 294 17.84 15.94 -8.08
C ILE A 294 17.78 15.18 -9.39
N TYR A 295 16.61 15.10 -10.00
CA TYR A 295 16.41 14.38 -11.26
C TYR A 295 15.22 14.92 -12.04
N SER A 296 15.20 14.63 -13.35
CA SER A 296 14.02 14.77 -14.18
C SER A 296 13.67 13.42 -14.80
N THR A 297 12.41 13.21 -15.12
CA THR A 297 11.95 12.06 -15.91
C THR A 297 12.00 12.35 -17.41
N ASP A 298 12.26 13.59 -17.80
CA ASP A 298 12.40 14.02 -19.17
C ASP A 298 13.82 13.76 -19.67
N PRO A 299 14.01 12.96 -20.74
CA PRO A 299 15.33 12.60 -21.25
C PRO A 299 16.09 13.79 -21.85
N ALA A 300 15.41 14.89 -22.17
CA ALA A 300 16.05 16.12 -22.65
C ALA A 300 16.77 16.88 -21.54
N VAL A 301 16.49 16.61 -20.26
CA VAL A 301 16.98 17.38 -19.12
C VAL A 301 18.15 16.69 -18.44
N ASN A 302 19.35 17.30 -18.52
CA ASN A 302 20.52 16.88 -17.79
C ASN A 302 20.80 17.85 -16.63
N ILE A 303 21.14 17.31 -15.48
CA ILE A 303 21.31 18.07 -14.24
C ILE A 303 22.69 17.78 -13.66
N SER A 304 23.40 18.84 -13.22
CA SER A 304 24.67 18.70 -12.52
C SER A 304 24.77 19.70 -11.36
N TYR A 305 25.43 19.30 -10.28
CA TYR A 305 25.69 20.13 -9.11
C TYR A 305 26.93 19.66 -8.36
N SER A 306 27.58 20.56 -7.62
CA SER A 306 28.92 20.33 -7.07
C SER A 306 28.95 19.54 -5.75
N LYS A 307 27.87 19.58 -4.97
CA LYS A 307 27.80 18.96 -3.63
C LYS A 307 26.35 18.69 -3.24
N ASN A 308 26.16 17.76 -2.33
CA ASN A 308 24.81 17.40 -1.83
C ASN A 308 24.52 17.89 -0.40
N LYS A 309 25.45 18.65 0.22
CA LYS A 309 25.28 19.19 1.57
C LYS A 309 25.34 20.71 1.54
N VAL A 310 24.34 21.37 2.11
CA VAL A 310 24.21 22.81 2.15
C VAL A 310 24.02 23.26 3.60
N LYS A 311 25.01 23.94 4.18
CA LYS A 311 24.92 24.46 5.55
C LYS A 311 23.83 25.51 5.67
N ALA A 312 23.32 25.72 6.88
CA ALA A 312 22.34 26.76 7.18
C ALA A 312 22.78 28.13 6.63
N GLY A 313 21.89 28.85 5.97
CA GLY A 313 22.15 30.15 5.35
C GLY A 313 23.05 30.11 4.10
N LYS A 314 23.41 28.95 3.60
CA LYS A 314 24.20 28.82 2.36
C LYS A 314 23.34 28.32 1.20
N ASN A 315 23.90 28.46 0.01
CA ASN A 315 23.25 28.04 -1.23
C ASN A 315 24.14 27.15 -2.07
N ILE A 316 23.54 26.58 -3.10
CA ILE A 316 24.18 25.81 -4.17
C ILE A 316 23.49 26.13 -5.49
N GLU A 317 24.27 26.23 -6.53
CA GLU A 317 23.82 26.37 -7.89
C GLU A 317 23.62 24.99 -8.52
N ILE A 318 22.49 24.82 -9.21
CA ILE A 318 22.12 23.64 -9.96
C ILE A 318 22.13 23.98 -11.45
N ASN A 319 23.01 23.33 -12.18
CA ASN A 319 23.11 23.54 -13.61
C ASN A 319 22.17 22.59 -14.37
N VAL A 320 21.44 23.14 -15.33
CA VAL A 320 20.50 22.41 -16.17
C VAL A 320 20.91 22.58 -17.63
N THR A 321 21.16 21.47 -18.29
CA THR A 321 21.48 21.43 -19.73
C THR A 321 20.37 20.71 -20.48
N LEU A 322 19.81 21.33 -21.50
CA LEU A 322 18.84 20.73 -22.40
C LEU A 322 19.57 20.02 -23.57
N ASN A 323 19.23 18.74 -23.76
CA ASN A 323 19.64 17.99 -24.94
C ASN A 323 18.66 18.24 -26.08
N PRO A 324 19.08 18.86 -27.19
CA PRO A 324 18.16 19.23 -28.28
C PRO A 324 17.50 18.02 -28.96
N PHE A 325 18.13 16.84 -28.93
CA PHE A 325 17.58 15.62 -29.58
C PHE A 325 16.41 14.98 -28.78
N GLY A 326 16.20 15.39 -27.53
CA GLY A 326 15.12 14.89 -26.67
C GLY A 326 13.97 15.89 -26.53
N LEU A 327 14.05 17.07 -27.15
CA LEU A 327 13.05 18.11 -26.98
C LEU A 327 11.71 17.77 -27.64
N PRO A 328 10.58 18.19 -27.06
CA PRO A 328 9.27 18.10 -27.70
C PRO A 328 9.18 19.02 -28.91
N LYS A 329 8.11 18.92 -29.71
CA LYS A 329 7.99 19.66 -30.97
C LYS A 329 7.67 21.15 -30.80
N ASP A 330 6.91 21.51 -29.76
CA ASP A 330 6.34 22.86 -29.63
C ASP A 330 6.73 23.54 -28.31
N ILE A 331 6.49 22.89 -27.18
CA ILE A 331 6.67 23.48 -25.85
C ILE A 331 7.38 22.49 -24.93
N LEU A 332 8.47 22.94 -24.32
CA LEU A 332 9.05 22.27 -23.15
C LEU A 332 8.22 22.65 -21.91
N ASN A 333 7.64 21.69 -21.25
CA ASN A 333 6.93 21.85 -19.99
C ASN A 333 7.11 20.58 -19.17
N THR A 334 8.14 20.58 -18.34
CA THR A 334 8.56 19.42 -17.57
C THR A 334 8.99 19.82 -16.17
N PHE A 335 9.41 18.86 -15.34
CA PHE A 335 9.80 19.10 -13.97
C PHE A 335 11.16 18.50 -13.63
N ILE A 336 11.85 19.19 -12.73
CA ILE A 336 12.94 18.67 -11.95
C ILE A 336 12.41 18.38 -10.54
N TYR A 337 12.63 17.16 -10.07
CA TYR A 337 12.30 16.73 -8.72
C TYR A 337 13.52 16.91 -7.82
N ILE A 338 13.36 17.67 -6.75
CA ILE A 338 14.40 17.95 -5.76
C ILE A 338 13.98 17.29 -4.46
N ILE A 339 14.75 16.30 -4.00
CA ILE A 339 14.45 15.54 -2.78
C ILE A 339 15.51 15.86 -1.74
N THR A 340 15.06 16.26 -0.56
CA THR A 340 15.93 16.68 0.53
C THR A 340 15.48 16.11 1.88
N ASN A 341 16.27 16.35 2.92
CA ASN A 341 15.90 16.09 4.31
C ASN A 341 15.15 17.27 4.98
N CYS A 342 14.49 18.13 4.22
CA CYS A 342 13.67 19.23 4.75
C CYS A 342 12.26 18.72 5.08
N PRO A 343 11.82 18.69 6.36
CA PRO A 343 10.54 18.08 6.72
C PRO A 343 9.33 18.79 6.12
N ASP A 344 9.36 20.13 6.02
CA ASP A 344 8.23 20.93 5.51
C ASP A 344 8.03 20.77 3.99
N ASN A 345 9.13 20.58 3.25
CA ASN A 345 9.12 20.43 1.79
C ASN A 345 10.15 19.36 1.37
N PRO A 346 9.90 18.09 1.63
CA PRO A 346 10.86 17.01 1.34
C PRO A 346 11.05 16.74 -0.14
N VAL A 347 10.05 17.06 -0.95
CA VAL A 347 10.04 16.92 -2.41
C VAL A 347 9.53 18.22 -3.02
N ILE A 348 10.31 18.81 -3.90
CA ILE A 348 9.92 19.97 -4.70
C ILE A 348 9.83 19.58 -6.16
N GLU A 349 8.72 19.90 -6.79
CA GLU A 349 8.51 19.83 -8.23
C GLU A 349 8.87 21.20 -8.83
N TYR A 350 10.09 21.31 -9.32
CA TYR A 350 10.60 22.56 -9.89
C TYR A 350 10.35 22.58 -11.39
N ARG A 351 9.59 23.56 -11.86
CA ARG A 351 9.08 23.61 -13.24
C ARG A 351 10.11 24.16 -14.21
N LEU A 352 10.26 23.48 -15.36
CA LEU A 352 11.01 23.94 -16.52
C LEU A 352 10.06 24.24 -17.67
N VAL A 353 10.23 25.39 -18.30
CA VAL A 353 9.44 25.80 -19.46
C VAL A 353 10.30 26.39 -20.55
N GLY A 354 9.82 26.32 -21.79
CA GLY A 354 10.41 26.98 -22.94
C GLY A 354 9.57 26.74 -24.19
N GLU A 355 9.70 27.61 -25.19
CA GLU A 355 9.05 27.48 -26.49
C GLU A 355 10.07 26.97 -27.49
N ILE A 356 9.72 25.98 -28.31
CA ILE A 356 10.61 25.42 -29.32
C ILE A 356 10.42 26.15 -30.62
N ALA A 357 11.50 26.75 -31.19
CA ALA A 357 11.47 27.38 -32.47
C ALA A 357 11.13 26.35 -33.58
N LYS A 358 10.26 26.73 -34.48
CA LYS A 358 9.84 25.93 -35.65
C LYS A 358 10.91 25.90 -36.73
#